data_21185bcb2155d3d1e2882ef414c53e22
#
_entry.id   21185bcb2155d3d1e2882ef414c53e22
#
_cell.length_a   1.000
_cell.length_b   1.000
_cell.length_c   1.000
_cell.angle_alpha   90.00
_cell.angle_beta   90.00
_cell.angle_gamma   90.00
#
_symmetry.space_group_name_H-M   'P 1'
#
loop_
_entity.id
_entity.type
_entity.pdbx_description
1 polymer ?
#
loop_
_entity_poly.entity_id
_entity_poly.type
_entity_poly.pdbx_seq_one_letter_code
_entity_poly.pdbx_strand_id
1 'polypeptide(L)'
;KYQPRVDQLVRIAPLIVEMGCFARVETNGGAFEQVNLLYGENPNKAVRAFTAPFREAGIQTHMLDRGLNALRMYPVPADVRRLMYKVKHAQGVDITRIFCGLNETRNIIPSIKYALEAGMIPQATLCITYSPVHTVEYYASIADRLIEAGAPEICLKDMAGIGRPGMLGQLVRTIKEKHPDVLIQYH
;
A
#
# COMPACT_ATOMS: atom_id res chain seq x y z
N LYS A 1 -0.82 19.89 -15.33
CA LYS A 1 -1.29 18.49 -15.34
C LYS A 1 -2.64 18.44 -14.64
N TYR A 2 -3.60 17.85 -15.31
CA TYR A 2 -4.94 17.68 -14.75
C TYR A 2 -4.96 16.41 -13.92
N GLN A 3 -5.38 16.55 -12.67
CA GLN A 3 -5.68 15.41 -11.80
C GLN A 3 -7.20 15.30 -11.67
N PRO A 4 -7.77 14.09 -11.64
CA PRO A 4 -9.22 13.95 -11.51
C PRO A 4 -9.70 14.43 -10.14
N ARG A 5 -10.84 15.09 -10.13
CA ARG A 5 -11.56 15.45 -8.89
C ARG A 5 -12.34 14.25 -8.38
N VAL A 6 -12.74 14.28 -7.12
CA VAL A 6 -13.46 13.16 -6.49
C VAL A 6 -14.79 12.85 -7.21
N ASP A 7 -15.50 13.86 -7.69
CA ASP A 7 -16.76 13.67 -8.44
C ASP A 7 -16.54 12.89 -9.75
N GLN A 8 -15.41 13.10 -10.43
CA GLN A 8 -15.02 12.34 -11.63
C GLN A 8 -14.67 10.89 -11.29
N LEU A 9 -13.91 10.67 -10.20
CA LEU A 9 -13.54 9.32 -9.74
C LEU A 9 -14.76 8.50 -9.32
N VAL A 10 -15.69 9.11 -8.59
CA VAL A 10 -16.94 8.46 -8.18
C VAL A 10 -17.80 8.06 -9.39
N ARG A 11 -17.80 8.86 -10.47
CA ARG A 11 -18.52 8.51 -11.71
C ARG A 11 -17.90 7.34 -12.47
N ILE A 12 -16.58 7.11 -12.33
CA ILE A 12 -15.89 6.00 -13.00
C ILE A 12 -16.04 4.69 -12.19
N ALA A 13 -16.19 4.77 -10.87
CA ALA A 13 -16.20 3.60 -10.01
C ALA A 13 -17.24 2.52 -10.41
N PRO A 14 -18.50 2.85 -10.77
CA PRO A 14 -19.47 1.83 -11.21
C PRO A 14 -19.01 1.07 -12.47
N LEU A 15 -18.35 1.74 -13.41
CA LEU A 15 -17.82 1.10 -14.62
C LEU A 15 -16.71 0.10 -14.29
N ILE A 16 -15.84 0.44 -13.34
CA ILE A 16 -14.79 -0.47 -12.86
C ILE A 16 -15.40 -1.70 -12.18
N VAL A 17 -16.46 -1.51 -11.38
CA VAL A 17 -17.20 -2.60 -10.75
C VAL A 17 -17.85 -3.50 -11.78
N GLU A 18 -18.49 -2.92 -12.80
CA GLU A 18 -19.17 -3.64 -13.89
C GLU A 18 -18.20 -4.51 -14.71
N MET A 19 -16.94 -4.10 -14.85
CA MET A 19 -15.91 -4.92 -15.52
C MET A 19 -15.71 -6.28 -14.87
N GLY A 20 -15.97 -6.45 -13.57
CA GLY A 20 -15.99 -7.73 -12.87
C GLY A 20 -14.63 -8.45 -12.75
N CYS A 21 -13.53 -7.82 -13.16
CA CYS A 21 -12.20 -8.44 -13.22
C CYS A 21 -11.24 -8.00 -12.10
N PHE A 22 -11.65 -7.06 -11.26
CA PHE A 22 -10.80 -6.51 -10.21
C PHE A 22 -11.15 -7.09 -8.84
N ALA A 23 -10.20 -7.74 -8.18
CA ALA A 23 -10.31 -8.15 -6.79
C ALA A 23 -9.96 -6.99 -5.83
N ARG A 24 -9.14 -6.04 -6.29
CA ARG A 24 -8.61 -4.93 -5.49
C ARG A 24 -8.47 -3.67 -6.33
N VAL A 25 -8.73 -2.51 -5.73
CA VAL A 25 -8.58 -1.20 -6.36
C VAL A 25 -7.87 -0.24 -5.40
N GLU A 26 -6.83 0.46 -5.87
CA GLU A 26 -6.17 1.50 -5.09
C GLU A 26 -6.99 2.78 -5.15
N THR A 27 -7.53 3.20 -4.01
CA THR A 27 -8.48 4.32 -3.89
C THR A 27 -7.93 5.50 -3.13
N ASN A 28 -6.80 5.35 -2.46
CA ASN A 28 -6.25 6.39 -1.60
C ASN A 28 -4.71 6.35 -1.53
N GLY A 29 -4.15 7.45 -1.07
CA GLY A 29 -2.73 7.64 -0.83
C GLY A 29 -2.39 9.10 -0.61
N GLY A 30 -1.13 9.40 -0.30
CA GLY A 30 -0.69 10.77 -0.06
C GLY A 30 -0.92 11.70 -1.24
N ALA A 31 -0.73 11.22 -2.48
CA ALA A 31 -0.98 12.02 -3.68
C ALA A 31 -2.47 12.33 -3.86
N PHE A 32 -3.35 11.35 -3.64
CA PHE A 32 -4.79 11.54 -3.71
C PHE A 32 -5.25 12.64 -2.74
N GLU A 33 -4.84 12.58 -1.49
CA GLU A 33 -5.25 13.56 -0.49
C GLU A 33 -4.66 14.95 -0.75
N GLN A 34 -3.44 15.03 -1.28
CA GLN A 34 -2.86 16.32 -1.70
C GLN A 34 -3.68 16.97 -2.83
N VAL A 35 -4.15 16.17 -3.80
CA VAL A 35 -4.99 16.66 -4.89
C VAL A 35 -6.33 17.16 -4.35
N ASN A 36 -6.97 16.43 -3.42
CA ASN A 36 -8.21 16.90 -2.79
C ASN A 36 -8.02 18.28 -2.14
N LEU A 37 -6.93 18.46 -1.36
CA LEU A 37 -6.64 19.74 -0.72
C LEU A 37 -6.42 20.87 -1.73
N LEU A 38 -5.74 20.59 -2.84
CA LEU A 38 -5.53 21.59 -3.92
C LEU A 38 -6.84 22.02 -4.57
N TYR A 39 -7.83 21.17 -4.64
CA TYR A 39 -9.17 21.49 -5.17
C TYR A 39 -10.14 22.01 -4.09
N GLY A 40 -9.69 22.18 -2.85
CA GLY A 40 -10.56 22.57 -1.75
C GLY A 40 -11.55 21.46 -1.33
N GLU A 41 -11.28 20.21 -1.70
CA GLU A 41 -12.07 19.05 -1.32
C GLU A 41 -11.64 18.55 0.07
N ASN A 42 -12.59 18.01 0.84
CA ASN A 42 -12.28 17.37 2.10
C ASN A 42 -11.79 15.92 1.84
N PRO A 43 -10.51 15.58 2.11
CA PRO A 43 -9.97 14.25 1.83
C PRO A 43 -10.75 13.11 2.49
N ASN A 44 -11.26 13.33 3.71
CA ASN A 44 -12.00 12.30 4.43
C ASN A 44 -13.36 11.98 3.77
N LYS A 45 -14.03 13.00 3.23
CA LYS A 45 -15.26 12.81 2.44
C LYS A 45 -14.95 12.16 1.09
N ALA A 46 -13.87 12.61 0.43
CA ALA A 46 -13.43 12.09 -0.86
C ALA A 46 -13.11 10.59 -0.79
N VAL A 47 -12.34 10.16 0.21
CA VAL A 47 -12.00 8.74 0.42
C VAL A 47 -13.27 7.91 0.62
N ARG A 48 -14.17 8.31 1.52
CA ARG A 48 -15.44 7.59 1.74
C ARG A 48 -16.27 7.45 0.47
N ALA A 49 -16.41 8.54 -0.29
CA ALA A 49 -17.20 8.55 -1.51
C ALA A 49 -16.61 7.63 -2.59
N PHE A 50 -15.29 7.58 -2.70
CA PHE A 50 -14.63 6.77 -3.73
C PHE A 50 -14.47 5.30 -3.32
N THR A 51 -14.34 4.96 -2.04
CA THR A 51 -14.26 3.57 -1.59
C THR A 51 -15.61 2.86 -1.56
N ALA A 52 -16.70 3.56 -1.31
CA ALA A 52 -18.01 2.98 -1.09
C ALA A 52 -18.48 2.04 -2.21
N PRO A 53 -18.46 2.40 -3.51
CA PRO A 53 -18.92 1.53 -4.59
C PRO A 53 -18.15 0.21 -4.68
N PHE A 54 -16.85 0.23 -4.40
CA PHE A 54 -16.01 -0.97 -4.44
C PHE A 54 -16.31 -1.91 -3.28
N ARG A 55 -16.49 -1.37 -2.08
CA ARG A 55 -16.85 -2.17 -0.89
C ARG A 55 -18.21 -2.81 -1.03
N GLU A 56 -19.20 -2.09 -1.55
CA GLU A 56 -20.55 -2.62 -1.84
C GLU A 56 -20.49 -3.78 -2.84
N ALA A 57 -19.52 -3.76 -3.77
CA ALA A 57 -19.29 -4.82 -4.74
C ALA A 57 -18.34 -5.93 -4.22
N GLY A 58 -17.89 -5.90 -2.97
CA GLY A 58 -16.98 -6.88 -2.40
C GLY A 58 -15.53 -6.76 -2.89
N ILE A 59 -15.15 -5.64 -3.51
CA ILE A 59 -13.80 -5.36 -3.99
C ILE A 59 -13.02 -4.68 -2.87
N GLN A 60 -11.84 -5.23 -2.52
CA GLN A 60 -10.97 -4.66 -1.50
C GLN A 60 -10.35 -3.34 -1.96
N THR A 61 -10.27 -2.38 -1.05
CA THR A 61 -9.69 -1.07 -1.34
C THR A 61 -8.30 -0.92 -0.73
N HIS A 62 -7.46 -0.22 -1.43
CA HIS A 62 -6.05 -0.06 -1.13
C HIS A 62 -5.69 1.40 -0.89
N MET A 63 -4.74 1.66 0.02
CA MET A 63 -4.04 2.95 0.07
C MET A 63 -2.52 2.77 0.00
N LEU A 64 -1.83 3.74 -0.58
CA LEU A 64 -0.37 3.84 -0.55
C LEU A 64 0.08 4.68 0.64
N ASP A 65 1.01 4.13 1.43
CA ASP A 65 1.49 4.67 2.70
C ASP A 65 3.03 4.74 2.71
N ARG A 66 3.56 5.86 3.09
CA ARG A 66 5.01 6.14 3.11
C ARG A 66 5.68 5.78 4.43
N GLY A 67 5.23 4.75 5.13
CA GLY A 67 5.79 4.28 6.40
C GLY A 67 5.89 5.40 7.43
N LEU A 68 7.11 5.86 7.75
CA LEU A 68 7.34 6.92 8.74
C LEU A 68 6.58 8.23 8.43
N ASN A 69 6.40 8.53 7.15
CA ASN A 69 5.73 9.74 6.71
C ASN A 69 4.20 9.58 6.54
N ALA A 70 3.68 8.35 6.65
CA ALA A 70 2.26 8.08 6.41
C ALA A 70 1.79 8.64 5.05
N LEU A 71 0.81 9.53 5.05
CA LEU A 71 0.30 10.19 3.82
C LEU A 71 0.97 11.56 3.55
N ARG A 72 1.99 11.92 4.34
CA ARG A 72 2.68 13.23 4.24
C ARG A 72 4.01 13.12 3.51
N MET A 73 4.66 14.27 3.32
CA MET A 73 6.01 14.39 2.74
C MET A 73 7.12 14.47 3.79
N TYR A 74 6.78 14.43 5.06
CA TYR A 74 7.68 14.52 6.20
C TYR A 74 7.24 13.53 7.30
N PRO A 75 8.13 13.18 8.25
CA PRO A 75 7.80 12.26 9.33
C PRO A 75 6.59 12.71 10.15
N VAL A 76 5.73 11.76 10.47
CA VAL A 76 4.50 11.98 11.26
C VAL A 76 4.68 11.31 12.62
N PRO A 77 4.31 11.98 13.72
CA PRO A 77 4.35 11.39 15.07
C PRO A 77 3.63 10.05 15.15
N ALA A 78 4.14 9.15 15.99
CA ALA A 78 3.67 7.76 16.05
C ALA A 78 2.19 7.61 16.43
N ASP A 79 1.71 8.43 17.37
CA ASP A 79 0.32 8.48 17.81
C ASP A 79 -0.62 8.95 16.69
N VAL A 80 -0.21 9.94 15.91
CA VAL A 80 -0.94 10.45 14.76
C VAL A 80 -0.99 9.38 13.65
N ARG A 81 0.11 8.66 13.38
CA ARG A 81 0.11 7.54 12.42
C ARG A 81 -0.83 6.43 12.87
N ARG A 82 -0.79 6.06 14.16
CA ARG A 82 -1.68 5.03 14.72
C ARG A 82 -3.16 5.43 14.58
N LEU A 83 -3.49 6.69 14.82
CA LEU A 83 -4.84 7.21 14.62
C LEU A 83 -5.23 7.21 13.14
N MET A 84 -4.31 7.55 12.24
CA MET A 84 -4.56 7.56 10.79
C MET A 84 -5.09 6.22 10.29
N TYR A 85 -4.48 5.08 10.67
CA TYR A 85 -4.95 3.76 10.23
C TYR A 85 -6.39 3.48 10.68
N LYS A 86 -6.72 3.80 11.93
CA LYS A 86 -8.11 3.67 12.43
C LYS A 86 -9.09 4.50 11.63
N VAL A 87 -8.71 5.75 11.32
CA VAL A 87 -9.55 6.65 10.51
C VAL A 87 -9.71 6.13 9.09
N LYS A 88 -8.62 5.66 8.45
CA LYS A 88 -8.67 5.13 7.08
C LYS A 88 -9.49 3.85 6.99
N HIS A 89 -9.33 2.95 7.92
CA HIS A 89 -10.18 1.75 8.00
C HIS A 89 -11.66 2.11 8.14
N ALA A 90 -12.00 3.04 9.03
CA ALA A 90 -13.37 3.55 9.19
C ALA A 90 -13.91 4.29 7.94
N GLN A 91 -13.04 4.75 7.06
CA GLN A 91 -13.38 5.35 5.77
C GLN A 91 -13.56 4.33 4.66
N GLY A 92 -13.28 3.05 4.91
CA GLY A 92 -13.48 1.97 3.97
C GLY A 92 -12.22 1.50 3.26
N VAL A 93 -11.03 1.80 3.80
CA VAL A 93 -9.77 1.30 3.25
C VAL A 93 -9.40 0.00 3.95
N ASP A 94 -9.26 -1.09 3.18
CA ASP A 94 -8.99 -2.43 3.71
C ASP A 94 -7.50 -2.72 3.83
N ILE A 95 -6.72 -2.32 2.83
CA ILE A 95 -5.30 -2.66 2.70
C ILE A 95 -4.45 -1.39 2.73
N THR A 96 -3.36 -1.42 3.48
CA THR A 96 -2.36 -0.36 3.43
C THR A 96 -1.05 -0.90 2.88
N ARG A 97 -0.59 -0.38 1.73
CA ARG A 97 0.71 -0.68 1.14
C ARG A 97 1.76 0.24 1.74
N ILE A 98 2.53 -0.31 2.68
CA ILE A 98 3.50 0.43 3.48
C ILE A 98 4.88 0.30 2.85
N PHE A 99 5.48 1.42 2.42
CA PHE A 99 6.82 1.40 1.84
C PHE A 99 7.79 2.36 2.51
N CYS A 100 9.06 2.05 2.40
CA CYS A 100 10.17 2.96 2.62
C CYS A 100 11.11 2.85 1.41
N GLY A 101 11.37 3.95 0.72
CA GLY A 101 12.23 3.95 -0.49
C GLY A 101 13.65 3.42 -0.25
N LEU A 102 14.11 3.44 1.00
CA LEU A 102 15.40 2.90 1.43
C LEU A 102 15.33 1.45 1.94
N ASN A 103 14.15 0.82 1.91
CA ASN A 103 13.90 -0.50 2.51
C ASN A 103 14.27 -0.60 4.01
N GLU A 104 14.21 0.53 4.73
CA GLU A 104 14.51 0.58 6.16
C GLU A 104 13.34 0.04 6.98
N THR A 105 13.49 -1.16 7.51
CA THR A 105 12.43 -1.87 8.23
C THR A 105 11.94 -1.14 9.49
N ARG A 106 12.80 -0.35 10.15
CA ARG A 106 12.43 0.46 11.32
C ARG A 106 11.36 1.52 10.99
N ASN A 107 11.29 1.93 9.72
CA ASN A 107 10.27 2.87 9.24
C ASN A 107 8.94 2.18 8.88
N ILE A 108 8.97 0.86 8.64
CA ILE A 108 7.81 0.07 8.17
C ILE A 108 7.17 -0.69 9.34
N ILE A 109 7.96 -1.37 10.17
CA ILE A 109 7.46 -2.26 11.23
C ILE A 109 6.46 -1.60 12.19
N PRO A 110 6.66 -0.38 12.70
CA PRO A 110 5.65 0.26 13.54
C PRO A 110 4.31 0.45 12.82
N SER A 111 4.36 0.78 11.53
CA SER A 111 3.17 0.97 10.70
C SER A 111 2.42 -0.34 10.46
N ILE A 112 3.13 -1.47 10.29
CA ILE A 112 2.50 -2.81 10.23
C ILE A 112 1.67 -3.06 11.50
N LYS A 113 2.25 -2.83 12.67
CA LYS A 113 1.57 -3.04 13.96
C LYS A 113 0.34 -2.14 14.10
N TYR A 114 0.44 -0.87 13.76
CA TYR A 114 -0.68 0.07 13.84
C TYR A 114 -1.81 -0.28 12.85
N ALA A 115 -1.46 -0.77 11.66
CA ALA A 115 -2.44 -1.24 10.68
C ALA A 115 -3.20 -2.47 11.19
N LEU A 116 -2.50 -3.46 11.75
CA LEU A 116 -3.11 -4.66 12.36
C LEU A 116 -4.04 -4.26 13.53
N GLU A 117 -3.60 -3.37 14.41
CA GLU A 117 -4.42 -2.86 15.52
C GLU A 117 -5.71 -2.14 15.04
N ALA A 118 -5.65 -1.55 13.86
CA ALA A 118 -6.79 -0.89 13.23
C ALA A 118 -7.72 -1.84 12.46
N GLY A 119 -7.36 -3.13 12.32
CA GLY A 119 -8.10 -4.11 11.53
C GLY A 119 -7.83 -4.06 10.03
N MET A 120 -6.78 -3.35 9.59
CA MET A 120 -6.35 -3.29 8.20
C MET A 120 -5.39 -4.42 7.86
N ILE A 121 -5.27 -4.74 6.59
CA ILE A 121 -4.27 -5.66 6.04
C ILE A 121 -3.00 -4.86 5.71
N PRO A 122 -1.88 -5.01 6.44
CA PRO A 122 -0.62 -4.39 6.07
C PRO A 122 0.05 -5.17 4.94
N GLN A 123 0.19 -4.56 3.78
CA GLN A 123 1.02 -5.04 2.69
C GLN A 123 2.38 -4.35 2.78
N ALA A 124 3.39 -5.06 3.29
CA ALA A 124 4.74 -4.50 3.44
C ALA A 124 5.51 -4.56 2.12
N THR A 125 6.32 -3.54 1.85
CA THR A 125 6.85 -3.32 0.51
C THR A 125 8.36 -3.41 0.46
N LEU A 126 8.86 -4.09 -0.58
CA LEU A 126 10.27 -4.12 -0.99
C LEU A 126 10.41 -3.21 -2.22
N CYS A 127 11.08 -2.08 -2.08
CA CYS A 127 11.38 -1.17 -3.20
C CYS A 127 12.53 -1.74 -4.02
N ILE A 128 12.26 -2.13 -5.25
CA ILE A 128 13.22 -2.79 -6.13
C ILE A 128 14.20 -1.77 -6.71
N THR A 129 15.49 -2.07 -6.56
CA THR A 129 16.59 -1.36 -7.21
C THR A 129 17.74 -2.31 -7.50
N TYR A 130 18.72 -1.87 -8.27
CA TYR A 130 19.90 -2.65 -8.60
C TYR A 130 21.18 -1.98 -8.10
N SER A 131 21.96 -2.74 -7.36
CA SER A 131 23.32 -2.42 -6.97
C SER A 131 24.00 -3.72 -6.50
N PRO A 132 25.31 -3.70 -6.23
CA PRO A 132 25.99 -4.88 -5.65
C PRO A 132 25.42 -5.35 -4.30
N VAL A 133 24.71 -4.47 -3.57
CA VAL A 133 24.09 -4.79 -2.28
C VAL A 133 22.69 -5.38 -2.43
N HIS A 134 21.95 -5.00 -3.47
CA HIS A 134 20.53 -5.36 -3.64
C HIS A 134 20.40 -6.72 -4.31
N THR A 135 20.79 -7.78 -3.58
CA THR A 135 20.72 -9.19 -4.01
C THR A 135 19.39 -9.82 -3.63
N VAL A 136 19.15 -11.04 -4.09
CA VAL A 136 17.97 -11.84 -3.69
C VAL A 136 17.97 -12.07 -2.18
N GLU A 137 19.10 -12.40 -1.61
CA GLU A 137 19.30 -12.65 -0.17
C GLU A 137 19.05 -11.39 0.66
N TYR A 138 19.48 -10.24 0.17
CA TYR A 138 19.19 -8.95 0.81
C TYR A 138 17.69 -8.71 0.90
N TYR A 139 16.96 -8.83 -0.20
CA TYR A 139 15.51 -8.64 -0.21
C TYR A 139 14.76 -9.70 0.58
N ALA A 140 15.17 -10.97 0.50
CA ALA A 140 14.58 -12.05 1.28
C ALA A 140 14.73 -11.80 2.80
N SER A 141 15.91 -11.33 3.24
CA SER A 141 16.14 -10.99 4.64
C SER A 141 15.28 -9.83 5.15
N ILE A 142 14.95 -8.88 4.28
CA ILE A 142 14.00 -7.80 4.61
C ILE A 142 12.59 -8.36 4.68
N ALA A 143 12.17 -9.18 3.71
CA ALA A 143 10.87 -9.83 3.70
C ALA A 143 10.64 -10.62 4.99
N ASP A 144 11.61 -11.43 5.42
CA ASP A 144 11.55 -12.17 6.68
C ASP A 144 11.18 -11.26 7.86
N ARG A 145 11.91 -10.17 8.04
CA ARG A 145 11.67 -9.23 9.16
C ARG A 145 10.29 -8.57 9.10
N LEU A 146 9.78 -8.29 7.89
CA LEU A 146 8.47 -7.68 7.71
C LEU A 146 7.34 -8.70 7.97
N ILE A 147 7.52 -9.94 7.54
CA ILE A 147 6.57 -11.04 7.79
C ILE A 147 6.55 -11.40 9.28
N GLU A 148 7.71 -11.50 9.93
CA GLU A 148 7.85 -11.71 11.37
C GLU A 148 7.19 -10.59 12.19
N ALA A 149 7.17 -9.36 11.66
CA ALA A 149 6.45 -8.24 12.27
C ALA A 149 4.93 -8.32 12.12
N GLY A 150 4.41 -9.29 11.36
CA GLY A 150 3.00 -9.58 11.17
C GLY A 150 2.42 -9.17 9.81
N ALA A 151 3.24 -8.81 8.81
CA ALA A 151 2.73 -8.52 7.46
C ALA A 151 2.29 -9.81 6.75
N PRO A 152 1.00 -10.00 6.43
CA PRO A 152 0.52 -11.17 5.70
C PRO A 152 0.81 -11.07 4.20
N GLU A 153 1.20 -9.91 3.73
CA GLU A 153 1.43 -9.63 2.33
C GLU A 153 2.73 -8.86 2.09
N ILE A 154 3.43 -9.22 1.02
CA ILE A 154 4.63 -8.53 0.53
C ILE A 154 4.36 -7.96 -0.87
N CYS A 155 4.70 -6.69 -1.07
CA CYS A 155 4.67 -6.05 -2.37
C CYS A 155 6.11 -5.88 -2.91
N LEU A 156 6.37 -6.44 -4.09
CA LEU A 156 7.58 -6.13 -4.86
C LEU A 156 7.30 -4.87 -5.66
N LYS A 157 7.81 -3.73 -5.17
CA LYS A 157 7.51 -2.42 -5.75
C LYS A 157 8.60 -1.97 -6.71
N ASP A 158 8.30 -2.02 -7.99
CA ASP A 158 9.19 -1.63 -9.08
C ASP A 158 8.75 -0.30 -9.71
N MET A 159 8.95 0.79 -8.96
CA MET A 159 8.53 2.13 -9.41
C MET A 159 9.21 2.60 -10.69
N ALA A 160 10.40 2.11 -10.98
CA ALA A 160 11.21 2.51 -12.13
C ALA A 160 11.02 1.59 -13.35
N GLY A 161 10.30 0.47 -13.21
CA GLY A 161 10.12 -0.52 -14.27
C GLY A 161 11.44 -1.22 -14.67
N ILE A 162 12.31 -1.46 -13.69
CA ILE A 162 13.65 -2.04 -13.91
C ILE A 162 13.73 -3.51 -13.48
N GLY A 163 12.64 -4.07 -12.97
CA GLY A 163 12.57 -5.44 -12.47
C GLY A 163 12.95 -6.48 -13.53
N ARG A 164 13.99 -7.27 -13.25
CA ARG A 164 14.43 -8.35 -14.13
C ARG A 164 13.66 -9.63 -13.82
N PRO A 165 12.93 -10.23 -14.75
CA PRO A 165 12.07 -11.39 -14.49
C PRO A 165 12.79 -12.55 -13.79
N GLY A 166 14.04 -12.84 -14.17
CA GLY A 166 14.83 -13.90 -13.54
C GLY A 166 15.10 -13.64 -12.07
N MET A 167 15.55 -12.44 -11.71
CA MET A 167 15.82 -12.05 -10.31
C MET A 167 14.52 -12.00 -9.49
N LEU A 168 13.46 -11.43 -10.05
CA LEU A 168 12.16 -11.35 -9.37
C LEU A 168 11.58 -12.75 -9.14
N GLY A 169 11.65 -13.63 -10.15
CA GLY A 169 11.22 -15.02 -10.00
C GLY A 169 12.01 -15.79 -8.95
N GLN A 170 13.33 -15.57 -8.87
CA GLN A 170 14.15 -16.17 -7.83
C GLN A 170 13.79 -15.62 -6.44
N LEU A 171 13.61 -14.31 -6.30
CA LEU A 171 13.19 -13.68 -5.04
C LEU A 171 11.86 -14.23 -4.55
N VAL A 172 10.86 -14.33 -5.45
CA VAL A 172 9.56 -14.90 -5.11
C VAL A 172 9.69 -16.33 -4.61
N ARG A 173 10.47 -17.19 -5.31
CA ARG A 173 10.72 -18.55 -4.85
C ARG A 173 11.37 -18.60 -3.48
N THR A 174 12.43 -17.83 -3.27
CA THR A 174 13.14 -17.78 -1.98
C THR A 174 12.23 -17.36 -0.82
N ILE A 175 11.37 -16.36 -1.03
CA ILE A 175 10.40 -15.95 0.00
C ILE A 175 9.36 -17.06 0.24
N LYS A 176 8.83 -17.66 -0.84
CA LYS A 176 7.78 -18.68 -0.75
C LYS A 176 8.24 -20.01 -0.17
N GLU A 177 9.49 -20.39 -0.35
CA GLU A 177 10.09 -21.56 0.28
C GLU A 177 10.08 -21.46 1.82
N LYS A 178 10.29 -20.26 2.35
CA LYS A 178 10.32 -19.99 3.79
C LYS A 178 8.94 -19.59 4.35
N HIS A 179 8.15 -18.87 3.56
CA HIS A 179 6.84 -18.33 3.92
C HIS A 179 5.78 -18.70 2.87
N PRO A 180 5.33 -19.97 2.82
CA PRO A 180 4.47 -20.47 1.73
C PRO A 180 3.13 -19.73 1.65
N ASP A 181 2.59 -19.27 2.79
CA ASP A 181 1.26 -18.66 2.91
C ASP A 181 1.25 -17.15 2.62
N VAL A 182 2.44 -16.50 2.58
CA VAL A 182 2.48 -15.05 2.34
C VAL A 182 2.00 -14.72 0.92
N LEU A 183 1.10 -13.75 0.80
CA LEU A 183 0.69 -13.26 -0.51
C LEU A 183 1.77 -12.30 -1.06
N ILE A 184 2.16 -12.51 -2.32
CA ILE A 184 3.13 -11.63 -2.99
C ILE A 184 2.44 -10.93 -4.14
N GLN A 185 2.54 -9.61 -4.19
CA GLN A 185 2.04 -8.77 -5.26
C GLN A 185 3.21 -8.00 -5.91
N TYR A 186 3.19 -7.92 -7.24
CA TYR A 186 4.11 -7.07 -8.00
C TYR A 186 3.41 -5.77 -8.40
N HIS A 187 4.14 -4.66 -8.26
CA HIS A 187 3.61 -3.32 -8.54
C HIS A 187 4.64 -2.46 -9.28
#